data_6d96fbe958c94c67ad2e58abba08dc98
#
_entry.id   6d96fbe958c94c67ad2e58abba08dc98
#
_cell.length_a   1.000
_cell.length_b   1.000
_cell.length_c   1.000
_cell.angle_alpha   90.00
_cell.angle_beta   90.00
_cell.angle_gamma   90.00
#
_symmetry.space_group_name_H-M   'P 1'
#
loop_
_entity.id
_entity.type
_entity.pdbx_description
1 polymer ?
#
loop_
_entity_poly.entity_id
_entity_poly.type
_entity_poly.pdbx_seq_one_letter_code
_entity_poly.pdbx_strand_id
1 'polypeptide(L)'
;MAGLVAIIAHDHERAVDPGDLDDLADTYRSLRGKQQLAVASVARHARVAKIVPEWAPSPRIERSGHSWVAAVGRIRGYEPGAQATLDELDGQFGIVSYDDRSHEILVATDPFGMQSVFAAERDGRTYVSTSAFCLARYLRAPPSVPGLLAFLRSGYHFGAATNWEGVERLEPGTCLRFSSRGRVRDVYWRPAVDPGAARLGLKQAVDHCIEAAVEDMRAHEGEATRWSDLTGGFDSRLLNLLLREGDAAFSTNTVGGTDDLDMRVARRVASAAGWEWSGFSVPDGWSERLPALLRAALTWGDGHLEVIQLARVLWVHAQQGERYRGLFNGGGGEHFRSYAWTQEFLRAGTSSRVNFDNWLDMRMLSPMDTSIFRRDPTAQVRADFRRRGAAWVEPLSRESNTTQLDALYAYKSTGHFGAYHSAAAGLLTTELPFYRKRTFTAAHSIHFRLRDRHRLMRHMMERLDPLVASIETEPGGPAAPWRPSNSLRFLPYYGRIARTAARKVRQRGSPASVRDPEAAEGRRAVLRSLAGGGDPASATLRSASLFDPRALGDFLSRAANPGFSEASLFGRLVTVELGLRETDAALERT
;
A
#
# COMPACT_ATOMS: atom_id res chain seq x y z
N MET A 1 -7.49 6.36 12.08
CA MET A 1 -6.03 6.55 12.18
C MET A 1 -5.71 8.02 12.19
N ALA A 2 -4.69 8.42 12.92
CA ALA A 2 -4.33 9.81 13.08
C ALA A 2 -3.47 10.32 11.91
N GLY A 3 -3.54 11.62 11.65
CA GLY A 3 -2.56 12.38 10.90
C GLY A 3 -1.47 12.91 11.82
N LEU A 4 -0.31 13.17 11.26
CA LEU A 4 0.80 13.81 11.93
C LEU A 4 1.33 14.92 11.05
N VAL A 5 1.56 16.09 11.63
CA VAL A 5 2.30 17.18 10.99
C VAL A 5 3.32 17.74 11.97
N ALA A 6 4.50 18.11 11.48
CA ALA A 6 5.53 18.74 12.29
C ALA A 6 6.35 19.74 11.48
N ILE A 7 6.91 20.73 12.17
CA ILE A 7 7.87 21.68 11.63
C ILE A 7 9.10 21.67 12.55
N ILE A 8 10.28 21.44 11.98
CA ILE A 8 11.54 21.33 12.68
C ILE A 8 12.53 22.30 12.01
N ALA A 9 13.00 23.29 12.73
CA ALA A 9 14.07 24.17 12.28
C ALA A 9 15.43 23.47 12.44
N HIS A 10 16.31 23.58 11.44
CA HIS A 10 17.64 22.99 11.49
C HIS A 10 18.57 23.75 12.45
N ASP A 11 18.35 25.03 12.61
CA ASP A 11 18.98 25.86 13.63
C ASP A 11 18.17 25.77 14.93
N HIS A 12 18.75 25.24 15.99
CA HIS A 12 18.12 25.06 17.29
C HIS A 12 17.76 26.39 17.99
N GLU A 13 18.42 27.49 17.64
CA GLU A 13 18.11 28.82 18.15
C GLU A 13 16.90 29.45 17.43
N ARG A 14 16.59 28.98 16.23
CA ARG A 14 15.47 29.49 15.43
C ARG A 14 14.13 28.96 15.92
N ALA A 15 13.32 29.82 16.47
CA ALA A 15 11.98 29.44 16.90
C ALA A 15 11.07 29.07 15.72
N VAL A 16 10.22 28.06 15.93
CA VAL A 16 9.10 27.77 15.03
C VAL A 16 7.87 28.51 15.56
N ASP A 17 7.25 29.34 14.73
CA ASP A 17 6.04 30.07 15.07
C ASP A 17 4.88 29.08 15.30
N PRO A 18 4.07 29.25 16.37
CA PRO A 18 2.83 28.50 16.53
C PRO A 18 1.91 28.57 15.32
N GLY A 19 1.74 29.76 14.74
CA GLY A 19 0.89 30.00 13.58
C GLY A 19 1.30 29.18 12.37
N ASP A 20 2.60 28.97 12.12
CA ASP A 20 3.08 28.12 11.01
C ASP A 20 2.57 26.66 11.16
N LEU A 21 2.56 26.12 12.40
CA LEU A 21 2.04 24.77 12.65
C LEU A 21 0.51 24.72 12.53
N ASP A 22 -0.18 25.74 13.03
CA ASP A 22 -1.65 25.82 12.96
C ASP A 22 -2.09 25.86 11.48
N ASP A 23 -1.43 26.65 10.65
CA ASP A 23 -1.70 26.74 9.20
C ASP A 23 -1.42 25.39 8.49
N LEU A 24 -0.34 24.70 8.85
CA LEU A 24 -0.03 23.37 8.31
C LEU A 24 -1.08 22.33 8.76
N ALA A 25 -1.49 22.35 10.02
CA ALA A 25 -2.52 21.47 10.56
C ALA A 25 -3.90 21.75 9.93
N ASP A 26 -4.24 23.02 9.71
CA ASP A 26 -5.47 23.40 9.04
C ASP A 26 -5.47 23.02 7.56
N THR A 27 -4.33 23.12 6.89
CA THR A 27 -4.16 22.57 5.54
C THR A 27 -4.46 21.09 5.53
N TYR A 28 -3.90 20.30 6.47
CA TYR A 28 -4.17 18.86 6.59
C TYR A 28 -5.67 18.60 6.83
N ARG A 29 -6.31 19.31 7.76
CA ARG A 29 -7.73 19.16 8.10
C ARG A 29 -8.64 19.48 6.91
N SER A 30 -8.33 20.52 6.14
CA SER A 30 -9.09 20.92 4.95
C SER A 30 -9.16 19.84 3.87
N LEU A 31 -8.15 18.95 3.83
CA LEU A 31 -8.07 17.82 2.89
C LEU A 31 -8.79 16.56 3.41
N ARG A 32 -8.95 16.42 4.72
CA ARG A 32 -9.40 15.17 5.36
C ARG A 32 -10.77 15.29 6.06
N GLY A 33 -11.42 16.44 5.99
CA GLY A 33 -12.72 16.70 6.63
C GLY A 33 -12.61 16.91 8.14
N LYS A 34 -13.71 16.65 8.87
CA LYS A 34 -13.79 16.89 10.31
C LYS A 34 -12.82 16.04 11.11
N GLN A 35 -11.97 16.68 11.89
CA GLN A 35 -10.86 16.09 12.63
C GLN A 35 -10.68 16.77 13.99
N GLN A 36 -10.27 15.99 14.98
CA GLN A 36 -9.81 16.48 16.29
C GLN A 36 -8.30 16.72 16.24
N LEU A 37 -7.83 17.71 16.99
CA LEU A 37 -6.44 18.16 16.99
C LEU A 37 -5.86 18.12 18.39
N ALA A 38 -4.66 17.59 18.57
CA ALA A 38 -3.78 17.83 19.70
C ALA A 38 -2.46 18.43 19.23
N VAL A 39 -2.05 19.51 19.85
CA VAL A 39 -0.81 20.24 19.54
C VAL A 39 0.16 20.12 20.70
N ALA A 40 1.43 19.92 20.41
CA ALA A 40 2.52 20.08 21.35
C ALA A 40 3.54 21.09 20.83
N SER A 41 3.84 22.08 21.66
CA SER A 41 5.08 22.83 21.54
C SER A 41 6.17 22.04 22.25
N VAL A 42 7.16 21.65 21.52
CA VAL A 42 8.06 20.59 21.90
C VAL A 42 9.40 21.09 22.36
N ALA A 43 9.96 21.90 21.55
CA ALA A 43 11.16 22.69 21.77
C ALA A 43 10.96 24.02 21.07
N ARG A 44 11.81 24.97 21.35
CA ARG A 44 11.76 26.28 20.67
C ARG A 44 11.82 26.12 19.13
N HIS A 45 12.62 25.17 18.65
CA HIS A 45 12.90 24.90 17.25
C HIS A 45 12.03 23.81 16.62
N ALA A 46 11.06 23.23 17.36
CA ALA A 46 10.20 22.19 16.83
C ALA A 46 8.80 22.18 17.40
N ARG A 47 7.83 21.91 16.54
CA ARG A 47 6.42 21.78 16.89
C ARG A 47 5.79 20.60 16.17
N VAL A 48 4.83 19.95 16.81
CA VAL A 48 4.12 18.81 16.24
C VAL A 48 2.63 18.92 16.54
N ALA A 49 1.81 18.46 15.60
CA ALA A 49 0.39 18.26 15.82
C ALA A 49 -0.01 16.84 15.41
N LYS A 50 -0.82 16.21 16.26
CA LYS A 50 -1.49 14.94 16.00
C LYS A 50 -2.97 15.20 15.73
N ILE A 51 -3.46 14.65 14.64
CA ILE A 51 -4.79 14.91 14.10
C ILE A 51 -5.50 13.55 13.96
N VAL A 52 -6.72 13.42 14.51
CA VAL A 52 -7.49 12.16 14.43
C VAL A 52 -8.88 12.41 13.89
N PRO A 53 -9.53 11.44 13.22
CA PRO A 53 -10.93 11.55 12.82
C PRO A 53 -11.84 11.71 14.05
N GLU A 54 -13.00 12.37 13.89
CA GLU A 54 -13.94 12.57 15.00
C GLU A 54 -14.41 11.29 15.70
N TRP A 55 -14.47 10.17 14.97
CA TRP A 55 -14.87 8.88 15.53
C TRP A 55 -13.77 8.21 16.38
N ALA A 56 -12.52 8.66 16.25
CA ALA A 56 -11.41 8.09 17.02
C ALA A 56 -11.35 8.71 18.43
N PRO A 57 -10.73 8.02 19.39
CA PRO A 57 -10.44 8.63 20.70
C PRO A 57 -9.68 9.93 20.55
N SER A 58 -9.90 10.86 21.49
CA SER A 58 -9.20 12.15 21.49
C SER A 58 -7.69 11.98 21.32
N PRO A 59 -7.05 12.78 20.45
CA PRO A 59 -5.64 12.63 20.17
C PRO A 59 -4.82 12.94 21.43
N ARG A 60 -3.79 12.12 21.65
CA ARG A 60 -2.83 12.35 22.75
C ARG A 60 -1.43 12.37 22.20
N ILE A 61 -0.61 13.24 22.75
CA ILE A 61 0.84 13.22 22.61
C ILE A 61 1.36 12.71 23.94
N GLU A 62 2.02 11.56 23.91
CA GLU A 62 2.50 10.91 25.12
C GLU A 62 3.72 11.65 25.64
N ARG A 63 3.77 11.89 26.96
CA ARG A 63 4.83 12.62 27.62
C ARG A 63 5.40 11.81 28.78
N SER A 64 6.72 11.86 28.91
CA SER A 64 7.46 11.34 30.06
C SER A 64 8.47 12.40 30.50
N GLY A 65 8.19 13.07 31.61
CA GLY A 65 8.95 14.26 31.99
C GLY A 65 8.82 15.37 30.94
N HIS A 66 9.94 15.78 30.37
CA HIS A 66 10.00 16.76 29.29
C HIS A 66 10.02 16.12 27.88
N SER A 67 10.30 14.83 27.81
CA SER A 67 10.31 14.07 26.54
C SER A 67 8.89 13.71 26.10
N TRP A 68 8.69 13.52 24.81
CA TRP A 68 7.37 13.21 24.27
C TRP A 68 7.45 12.43 22.96
N VAL A 69 6.34 11.75 22.63
CA VAL A 69 6.13 11.03 21.37
C VAL A 69 4.75 11.33 20.81
N ALA A 70 4.73 11.77 19.55
CA ALA A 70 3.54 11.84 18.72
C ALA A 70 3.58 10.71 17.71
N ALA A 71 2.60 9.83 17.77
CA ALA A 71 2.56 8.66 16.91
C ALA A 71 1.23 8.52 16.18
N VAL A 72 1.30 7.96 14.97
CA VAL A 72 0.15 7.53 14.16
C VAL A 72 0.31 6.08 13.79
N GLY A 73 -0.81 5.39 13.54
CA GLY A 73 -0.79 3.95 13.26
C GLY A 73 -0.69 3.13 14.53
N ARG A 74 -0.20 1.91 14.42
CA ARG A 74 -0.05 0.97 15.52
C ARG A 74 1.41 0.63 15.74
N ILE A 75 1.92 0.96 16.90
CA ILE A 75 3.29 0.65 17.34
C ILE A 75 3.24 -0.49 18.33
N ARG A 76 4.16 -1.44 18.21
CA ARG A 76 4.44 -2.50 19.18
C ARG A 76 5.88 -2.37 19.68
N GLY A 77 6.13 -2.86 20.88
CA GLY A 77 7.43 -2.72 21.54
C GLY A 77 7.69 -1.32 22.08
N TYR A 78 6.69 -0.43 22.06
CA TYR A 78 6.75 0.90 22.66
C TYR A 78 5.92 0.94 23.95
N GLU A 79 6.58 1.26 25.05
CA GLU A 79 5.93 1.57 26.32
C GLU A 79 6.13 3.06 26.64
N PRO A 80 5.07 3.79 27.00
CA PRO A 80 5.18 5.19 27.39
C PRO A 80 6.20 5.37 28.52
N GLY A 81 7.23 6.20 28.26
CA GLY A 81 8.30 6.45 29.22
C GLY A 81 9.48 5.47 29.18
N ALA A 82 9.39 4.38 28.44
CA ALA A 82 10.53 3.52 28.15
C ALA A 82 11.38 4.09 27.01
N GLN A 83 12.70 3.97 27.12
CA GLN A 83 13.66 4.33 26.08
C GLN A 83 13.74 3.16 25.07
N ALA A 84 12.64 2.90 24.35
CA ALA A 84 12.63 1.89 23.30
C ALA A 84 13.54 2.32 22.14
N THR A 85 14.44 1.46 21.73
CA THR A 85 15.22 1.70 20.52
C THR A 85 14.36 1.45 19.29
N LEU A 86 14.63 2.14 18.19
CA LEU A 86 13.88 1.93 16.94
C LEU A 86 13.91 0.46 16.47
N ASP A 87 14.96 -0.28 16.81
CA ASP A 87 15.12 -1.69 16.46
C ASP A 87 14.11 -2.59 17.18
N GLU A 88 13.58 -2.17 18.33
CA GLU A 88 12.57 -2.91 19.10
C GLU A 88 11.16 -2.64 18.59
N LEU A 89 10.95 -1.50 17.92
CA LEU A 89 9.63 -1.12 17.42
C LEU A 89 9.22 -1.97 16.21
N ASP A 90 7.97 -2.40 16.19
CA ASP A 90 7.31 -3.10 15.09
C ASP A 90 5.89 -2.56 14.88
N GLY A 91 5.31 -2.86 13.74
CA GLY A 91 3.96 -2.44 13.39
C GLY A 91 3.87 -1.62 12.12
N GLN A 92 2.77 -0.88 11.98
CA GLN A 92 2.56 0.09 10.91
C GLN A 92 2.39 1.47 11.54
N PHE A 93 3.43 2.30 11.50
CA PHE A 93 3.45 3.56 12.25
C PHE A 93 4.28 4.66 11.58
N GLY A 94 3.94 5.90 11.93
CA GLY A 94 4.81 7.06 11.80
C GLY A 94 4.96 7.73 13.16
N ILE A 95 6.16 8.15 13.51
CA ILE A 95 6.43 8.82 14.78
C ILE A 95 7.23 10.10 14.60
N VAL A 96 6.96 11.07 15.48
CA VAL A 96 7.86 12.18 15.80
C VAL A 96 8.07 12.18 17.29
N SER A 97 9.31 12.14 17.74
CA SER A 97 9.67 12.17 19.17
C SER A 97 10.74 13.18 19.46
N TYR A 98 10.79 13.60 20.70
CA TYR A 98 11.82 14.47 21.27
C TYR A 98 12.36 13.86 22.54
N ASP A 99 13.66 13.83 22.67
CA ASP A 99 14.35 13.40 23.89
C ASP A 99 14.97 14.63 24.59
N ASP A 100 14.52 14.92 25.79
CA ASP A 100 14.94 16.08 26.57
C ASP A 100 16.39 16.00 27.06
N ARG A 101 16.96 14.80 27.14
CA ARG A 101 18.34 14.61 27.63
C ARG A 101 19.36 14.85 26.51
N SER A 102 19.07 14.32 25.34
CA SER A 102 19.95 14.48 24.16
C SER A 102 19.60 15.70 23.31
N HIS A 103 18.42 16.33 23.55
CA HIS A 103 17.81 17.35 22.69
C HIS A 103 17.63 16.89 21.24
N GLU A 104 17.49 15.59 21.04
CA GLU A 104 17.31 14.99 19.72
C GLU A 104 15.84 14.93 19.34
N ILE A 105 15.52 15.30 18.09
CA ILE A 105 14.23 15.05 17.47
C ILE A 105 14.39 13.90 16.49
N LEU A 106 13.48 12.94 16.57
CA LEU A 106 13.43 11.79 15.69
C LEU A 106 12.12 11.80 14.90
N VAL A 107 12.21 11.61 13.59
CA VAL A 107 11.08 11.30 12.71
C VAL A 107 11.32 9.94 12.09
N ALA A 108 10.41 8.98 12.27
CA ALA A 108 10.60 7.65 11.69
C ALA A 108 9.30 7.09 11.09
N THR A 109 9.45 6.25 10.09
CA THR A 109 8.39 5.38 9.56
C THR A 109 8.64 3.94 9.99
N ASP A 110 7.62 3.08 9.89
CA ASP A 110 7.71 1.67 10.27
C ASP A 110 8.70 0.87 9.41
N PRO A 111 9.08 -0.35 9.84
CA PRO A 111 10.05 -1.19 9.13
C PRO A 111 9.75 -1.42 7.65
N PHE A 112 8.47 -1.49 7.28
CA PHE A 112 8.03 -1.73 5.91
C PHE A 112 7.48 -0.49 5.21
N GLY A 113 7.41 0.68 5.89
CA GLY A 113 6.87 1.92 5.34
C GLY A 113 5.38 1.81 4.99
N MET A 114 4.63 0.97 5.69
CA MET A 114 3.20 0.80 5.45
C MET A 114 2.40 2.01 5.90
N GLN A 115 2.82 2.69 6.97
CA GLN A 115 2.32 4.01 7.30
C GLN A 115 3.16 5.06 6.57
N SER A 116 2.54 5.75 5.61
CA SER A 116 3.25 6.80 4.86
C SER A 116 3.60 7.99 5.76
N VAL A 117 4.86 8.40 5.71
CA VAL A 117 5.38 9.63 6.29
C VAL A 117 6.14 10.35 5.19
N PHE A 118 5.88 11.64 5.04
CA PHE A 118 6.51 12.50 4.03
C PHE A 118 7.28 13.63 4.70
N ALA A 119 8.34 14.07 4.07
CA ALA A 119 9.15 15.20 4.49
C ALA A 119 9.45 16.12 3.30
N ALA A 120 9.54 17.40 3.59
CA ALA A 120 10.01 18.41 2.64
C ALA A 120 10.91 19.40 3.35
N GLU A 121 11.93 19.90 2.64
CA GLU A 121 12.85 20.91 3.17
C GLU A 121 12.64 22.24 2.49
N ARG A 122 12.57 23.30 3.29
CA ARG A 122 12.48 24.66 2.80
C ARG A 122 13.00 25.65 3.85
N ASP A 123 13.79 26.62 3.42
CA ASP A 123 14.27 27.74 4.23
C ASP A 123 14.91 27.34 5.59
N GLY A 124 15.71 26.25 5.59
CA GLY A 124 16.36 25.72 6.79
C GLY A 124 15.42 25.05 7.78
N ARG A 125 14.25 24.59 7.30
CA ARG A 125 13.27 23.81 8.08
C ARG A 125 12.93 22.51 7.37
N THR A 126 12.63 21.48 8.14
CA THR A 126 11.98 20.25 7.67
C THR A 126 10.52 20.27 8.08
N TYR A 127 9.66 20.09 7.10
CA TYR A 127 8.21 19.93 7.25
C TYR A 127 7.89 18.45 7.12
N VAL A 128 7.14 17.91 8.07
CA VAL A 128 6.76 16.49 8.10
C VAL A 128 5.25 16.38 8.06
N SER A 129 4.73 15.43 7.31
CA SER A 129 3.30 15.12 7.30
C SER A 129 3.07 13.65 6.92
N THR A 130 1.95 13.09 7.36
CA THR A 130 1.44 11.81 6.85
C THR A 130 0.63 11.97 5.55
N SER A 131 0.68 13.17 4.95
CA SER A 131 0.07 13.48 3.66
C SER A 131 1.03 14.29 2.79
N ALA A 132 1.44 13.71 1.65
CA ALA A 132 2.24 14.42 0.64
C ALA A 132 1.48 15.62 0.07
N PHE A 133 0.17 15.46 -0.09
CA PHE A 133 -0.71 16.51 -0.61
C PHE A 133 -0.78 17.72 0.32
N CYS A 134 -0.79 17.49 1.63
CA CYS A 134 -0.72 18.54 2.64
C CYS A 134 0.56 19.38 2.49
N LEU A 135 1.73 18.72 2.42
CA LEU A 135 3.01 19.41 2.23
C LEU A 135 3.06 20.15 0.91
N ALA A 136 2.61 19.51 -0.17
CA ALA A 136 2.59 20.14 -1.50
C ALA A 136 1.75 21.43 -1.51
N ARG A 137 0.57 21.39 -0.92
CA ARG A 137 -0.34 22.53 -0.85
C ARG A 137 0.19 23.64 0.06
N TYR A 138 0.64 23.29 1.27
CA TYR A 138 1.15 24.25 2.23
C TYR A 138 2.40 24.97 1.72
N LEU A 139 3.34 24.20 1.16
CA LEU A 139 4.59 24.73 0.63
C LEU A 139 4.48 25.26 -0.81
N ARG A 140 3.31 25.13 -1.46
CA ARG A 140 3.13 25.43 -2.89
C ARG A 140 4.20 24.74 -3.74
N ALA A 141 4.43 23.44 -3.46
CA ALA A 141 5.43 22.67 -4.17
C ALA A 141 5.01 22.46 -5.64
N PRO A 142 5.91 22.69 -6.60
CA PRO A 142 5.60 22.46 -8.01
C PRO A 142 5.39 20.98 -8.31
N PRO A 143 4.66 20.63 -9.38
CA PRO A 143 4.52 19.25 -9.82
C PRO A 143 5.85 18.65 -10.27
N SER A 144 6.14 17.45 -9.85
CA SER A 144 7.30 16.68 -10.33
C SER A 144 6.95 15.96 -11.63
N VAL A 145 7.38 16.49 -12.78
CA VAL A 145 7.14 15.84 -14.08
C VAL A 145 7.62 14.37 -14.09
N PRO A 146 8.84 14.03 -13.61
CA PRO A 146 9.26 12.63 -13.49
C PRO A 146 8.35 11.79 -12.57
N GLY A 147 7.89 12.36 -11.45
CA GLY A 147 6.96 11.69 -10.52
C GLY A 147 5.60 11.42 -11.17
N LEU A 148 5.03 12.42 -11.85
CA LEU A 148 3.76 12.28 -12.58
C LEU A 148 3.85 11.23 -13.70
N LEU A 149 4.92 11.25 -14.49
CA LEU A 149 5.14 10.28 -15.57
C LEU A 149 5.36 8.86 -15.02
N ALA A 150 6.07 8.72 -13.88
CA ALA A 150 6.23 7.44 -13.20
C ALA A 150 4.87 6.89 -12.74
N PHE A 151 4.02 7.72 -12.11
CA PHE A 151 2.68 7.34 -11.70
C PHE A 151 1.77 6.99 -12.89
N LEU A 152 1.74 7.83 -13.92
CA LEU A 152 0.97 7.56 -15.15
C LEU A 152 1.39 6.23 -15.79
N ARG A 153 2.68 5.94 -15.85
CA ARG A 153 3.22 4.74 -16.49
C ARG A 153 3.01 3.47 -15.67
N SER A 154 3.17 3.52 -14.35
CA SER A 154 3.17 2.32 -13.49
C SER A 154 1.94 2.20 -12.57
N GLY A 155 1.28 3.31 -12.24
CA GLY A 155 0.23 3.39 -11.22
C GLY A 155 0.75 3.44 -9.78
N TYR A 156 2.07 3.53 -9.60
CA TYR A 156 2.72 3.53 -8.30
C TYR A 156 3.89 4.50 -8.25
N HIS A 157 4.18 5.00 -7.04
CA HIS A 157 5.48 5.56 -6.73
C HIS A 157 6.37 4.48 -6.13
N PHE A 158 7.62 4.44 -6.55
CA PHE A 158 8.61 3.48 -6.09
C PHE A 158 9.70 4.19 -5.30
N GLY A 159 9.87 3.81 -4.02
CA GLY A 159 10.76 4.49 -3.10
C GLY A 159 10.25 5.86 -2.64
N ALA A 160 11.16 6.80 -2.50
CA ALA A 160 10.89 8.13 -1.94
C ALA A 160 10.11 9.08 -2.87
N ALA A 161 9.92 8.74 -4.14
CA ALA A 161 9.30 9.64 -5.12
C ALA A 161 7.83 9.97 -4.80
N THR A 162 7.42 11.20 -5.14
CA THR A 162 6.04 11.68 -5.09
C THR A 162 5.68 12.43 -6.38
N ASN A 163 4.45 12.92 -6.48
CA ASN A 163 4.01 13.80 -7.57
C ASN A 163 4.51 15.25 -7.44
N TRP A 164 5.24 15.59 -6.38
CA TRP A 164 5.58 16.96 -6.01
C TRP A 164 7.09 17.12 -5.84
N GLU A 165 7.66 18.19 -6.37
CA GLU A 165 9.08 18.50 -6.22
C GLU A 165 9.39 18.84 -4.76
N GLY A 166 10.52 18.32 -4.27
CA GLY A 166 10.98 18.54 -2.89
C GLY A 166 10.14 17.87 -1.80
N VAL A 167 9.08 17.13 -2.15
CA VAL A 167 8.30 16.31 -1.20
C VAL A 167 8.69 14.85 -1.37
N GLU A 168 9.30 14.26 -0.37
CA GLU A 168 9.76 12.87 -0.38
C GLU A 168 9.00 12.01 0.62
N ARG A 169 8.74 10.75 0.27
CA ARG A 169 8.32 9.73 1.23
C ARG A 169 9.54 9.22 1.99
N LEU A 170 9.44 9.05 3.30
CA LEU A 170 10.43 8.29 4.05
C LEU A 170 10.38 6.83 3.61
N GLU A 171 11.57 6.28 3.31
CA GLU A 171 11.68 4.89 2.90
C GLU A 171 11.49 3.93 4.08
N PRO A 172 11.08 2.67 3.84
CA PRO A 172 10.89 1.67 4.90
C PRO A 172 12.08 1.58 5.86
N GLY A 173 11.81 1.47 7.15
CA GLY A 173 12.84 1.29 8.17
C GLY A 173 13.83 2.45 8.26
N THR A 174 13.43 3.67 7.88
CA THR A 174 14.31 4.85 7.95
C THR A 174 13.83 5.86 8.99
N CYS A 175 14.78 6.64 9.50
CA CYS A 175 14.52 7.78 10.35
C CYS A 175 15.34 9.02 9.95
N LEU A 176 14.81 10.19 10.32
CA LEU A 176 15.52 11.46 10.32
C LEU A 176 15.80 11.84 11.76
N ARG A 177 17.07 12.10 12.09
CA ARG A 177 17.52 12.59 13.39
C ARG A 177 17.97 14.03 13.26
N PHE A 178 17.50 14.86 14.18
CA PHE A 178 17.88 16.26 14.27
C PHE A 178 18.52 16.50 15.63
N SER A 179 19.74 17.00 15.64
CA SER A 179 20.50 17.31 16.84
C SER A 179 21.33 18.56 16.63
N SER A 180 22.01 19.05 17.67
CA SER A 180 22.96 20.18 17.56
C SER A 180 24.09 19.95 16.54
N ARG A 181 24.34 18.69 16.15
CA ARG A 181 25.32 18.32 15.13
C ARG A 181 24.77 18.37 13.70
N GLY A 182 23.49 18.70 13.55
CA GLY A 182 22.78 18.73 12.28
C GLY A 182 21.79 17.60 12.10
N ARG A 183 21.38 17.39 10.85
CA ARG A 183 20.41 16.38 10.44
C ARG A 183 21.10 15.16 9.83
N VAL A 184 20.69 13.97 10.25
CA VAL A 184 21.15 12.68 9.70
C VAL A 184 19.94 11.86 9.26
N ARG A 185 20.06 11.15 8.14
CA ARG A 185 19.09 10.13 7.70
C ARG A 185 19.73 8.76 7.93
N ASP A 186 19.13 7.94 8.79
CA ASP A 186 19.59 6.62 9.14
C ASP A 186 18.59 5.54 8.68
N VAL A 187 19.12 4.35 8.42
CA VAL A 187 18.33 3.14 8.19
C VAL A 187 18.43 2.27 9.43
N TYR A 188 17.34 2.14 10.18
CA TYR A 188 17.33 1.39 11.42
C TYR A 188 16.90 -0.09 11.22
N TRP A 189 16.25 -0.40 10.10
CA TRP A 189 15.84 -1.77 9.80
C TRP A 189 15.87 -2.05 8.30
N ARG A 190 16.23 -3.29 7.94
CA ARG A 190 16.15 -3.84 6.59
C ARG A 190 15.78 -5.33 6.65
N PRO A 191 15.14 -5.89 5.59
CA PRO A 191 14.98 -7.32 5.46
C PRO A 191 16.31 -8.07 5.59
N ALA A 192 16.33 -9.11 6.43
CA ALA A 192 17.48 -9.97 6.64
C ALA A 192 17.05 -11.43 6.60
N VAL A 193 17.99 -12.34 6.35
CA VAL A 193 17.77 -13.79 6.35
C VAL A 193 18.27 -14.38 7.66
N ASP A 194 17.44 -15.20 8.30
CA ASP A 194 17.88 -16.09 9.38
C ASP A 194 18.52 -17.34 8.78
N PRO A 195 19.85 -17.54 8.94
CA PRO A 195 20.55 -18.69 8.39
C PRO A 195 20.07 -20.03 8.97
N GLY A 196 19.51 -20.03 10.18
CA GLY A 196 18.91 -21.21 10.83
C GLY A 196 17.64 -21.62 10.10
N ALA A 197 16.74 -20.69 9.88
CA ALA A 197 15.48 -20.91 9.17
C ALA A 197 15.69 -21.37 7.71
N ALA A 198 16.74 -20.87 7.05
CA ALA A 198 17.06 -21.24 5.67
C ALA A 198 17.40 -22.73 5.47
N ARG A 199 17.76 -23.43 6.54
CA ARG A 199 18.15 -24.87 6.53
C ARG A 199 17.04 -25.81 6.96
N LEU A 200 15.89 -25.31 7.37
CA LEU A 200 14.78 -26.10 7.88
C LEU A 200 14.22 -27.04 6.80
N GLY A 201 13.86 -28.25 7.22
CA GLY A 201 13.02 -29.14 6.42
C GLY A 201 11.56 -28.65 6.39
N LEU A 202 10.75 -29.17 5.46
CA LEU A 202 9.38 -28.67 5.24
C LEU A 202 8.53 -28.64 6.53
N LYS A 203 8.53 -29.71 7.32
CA LYS A 203 7.74 -29.77 8.56
C LYS A 203 8.17 -28.67 9.55
N GLN A 204 9.47 -28.56 9.78
CA GLN A 204 10.05 -27.55 10.67
C GLN A 204 9.79 -26.13 10.15
N ALA A 205 9.88 -25.90 8.83
CA ALA A 205 9.58 -24.62 8.22
C ALA A 205 8.10 -24.22 8.40
N VAL A 206 7.19 -25.21 8.31
CA VAL A 206 5.74 -24.99 8.56
C VAL A 206 5.52 -24.58 10.02
N ASP A 207 6.05 -25.34 10.97
CA ASP A 207 5.89 -25.07 12.40
C ASP A 207 6.53 -23.70 12.75
N HIS A 208 7.75 -23.43 12.30
CA HIS A 208 8.45 -22.16 12.50
C HIS A 208 7.65 -20.93 11.98
N CYS A 209 7.09 -21.02 10.76
CA CYS A 209 6.31 -19.91 10.19
C CYS A 209 4.97 -19.74 10.90
N ILE A 210 4.31 -20.81 11.33
CA ILE A 210 3.08 -20.76 12.11
C ILE A 210 3.36 -20.10 13.47
N GLU A 211 4.37 -20.58 14.21
CA GLU A 211 4.73 -20.05 15.53
C GLU A 211 5.06 -18.56 15.47
N ALA A 212 5.88 -18.14 14.49
CA ALA A 212 6.23 -16.75 14.31
C ALA A 212 5.01 -15.86 14.01
N ALA A 213 4.11 -16.33 13.14
CA ALA A 213 2.93 -15.56 12.77
C ALA A 213 1.88 -15.54 13.91
N VAL A 214 1.64 -16.66 14.58
CA VAL A 214 0.70 -16.74 15.71
C VAL A 214 1.14 -15.84 16.85
N GLU A 215 2.43 -15.78 17.15
CA GLU A 215 2.96 -14.87 18.17
C GLU A 215 2.68 -13.39 17.84
N ASP A 216 2.78 -13.00 16.57
CA ASP A 216 2.38 -11.67 16.13
C ASP A 216 0.86 -11.45 16.21
N MET A 217 0.03 -12.49 16.00
CA MET A 217 -1.44 -12.41 16.11
C MET A 217 -1.92 -12.33 17.56
N ARG A 218 -1.26 -13.02 18.51
CA ARG A 218 -1.59 -12.96 19.95
C ARG A 218 -1.58 -11.54 20.51
N ALA A 219 -0.83 -10.67 19.92
CA ALA A 219 -0.85 -9.26 20.27
C ALA A 219 -2.22 -8.57 20.04
N HIS A 220 -3.20 -9.27 19.46
CA HIS A 220 -4.59 -8.82 19.31
C HIS A 220 -5.57 -9.53 20.26
N GLU A 221 -5.08 -10.43 21.11
CA GLU A 221 -5.88 -11.07 22.13
C GLU A 221 -6.55 -10.04 23.05
N GLY A 222 -7.84 -10.22 23.32
CA GLY A 222 -8.61 -9.31 24.16
C GLY A 222 -8.97 -7.96 23.54
N GLU A 223 -8.57 -7.69 22.29
CA GLU A 223 -8.97 -6.49 21.58
C GLU A 223 -10.40 -6.56 21.02
N ALA A 224 -10.96 -5.39 20.70
CA ALA A 224 -12.29 -5.31 20.08
C ALA A 224 -12.31 -6.03 18.73
N THR A 225 -13.45 -6.66 18.42
CA THR A 225 -13.68 -7.34 17.15
C THR A 225 -13.41 -6.43 15.95
N ARG A 226 -12.74 -6.96 14.95
CA ARG A 226 -12.39 -6.29 13.69
C ARG A 226 -12.89 -7.08 12.49
N TRP A 227 -13.02 -6.43 11.37
CA TRP A 227 -13.13 -7.13 10.09
C TRP A 227 -11.82 -7.84 9.78
N SER A 228 -11.92 -8.98 9.09
CA SER A 228 -10.80 -9.61 8.43
C SER A 228 -11.21 -9.97 7.00
N ASP A 229 -10.41 -9.54 6.04
CA ASP A 229 -10.67 -9.89 4.64
C ASP A 229 -10.64 -11.41 4.46
N LEU A 230 -11.63 -11.92 3.73
CA LEU A 230 -11.68 -13.32 3.30
C LEU A 230 -12.04 -13.36 1.82
N THR A 231 -11.18 -13.94 1.01
CA THR A 231 -11.39 -14.17 -0.42
C THR A 231 -11.31 -15.66 -0.75
N GLY A 232 -11.59 -16.02 -1.98
CA GLY A 232 -11.35 -17.38 -2.46
C GLY A 232 -9.86 -17.75 -2.59
N GLY A 233 -8.96 -16.80 -2.30
CA GLY A 233 -7.51 -16.96 -2.41
C GLY A 233 -6.85 -17.70 -1.25
N PHE A 234 -5.52 -17.65 -1.25
CA PHE A 234 -4.68 -18.28 -0.22
C PHE A 234 -4.38 -17.34 0.94
N ASP A 235 -4.02 -16.11 0.66
CA ASP A 235 -3.40 -15.19 1.62
C ASP A 235 -4.37 -14.81 2.75
N SER A 236 -5.59 -14.38 2.42
CA SER A 236 -6.62 -14.05 3.40
C SER A 236 -7.11 -15.27 4.19
N ARG A 237 -7.16 -16.44 3.56
CA ARG A 237 -7.52 -17.70 4.24
C ARG A 237 -6.46 -18.08 5.27
N LEU A 238 -5.17 -18.01 4.93
CA LEU A 238 -4.07 -18.23 5.87
C LEU A 238 -4.12 -17.23 7.02
N LEU A 239 -4.33 -15.94 6.71
CA LEU A 239 -4.46 -14.89 7.72
C LEU A 239 -5.53 -15.24 8.76
N ASN A 240 -6.75 -15.59 8.31
CA ASN A 240 -7.86 -15.90 9.23
C ASN A 240 -7.58 -17.13 10.10
N LEU A 241 -6.90 -18.14 9.57
CA LEU A 241 -6.47 -19.30 10.36
C LEU A 241 -5.45 -18.90 11.44
N LEU A 242 -4.49 -18.05 11.11
CA LEU A 242 -3.48 -17.57 12.05
C LEU A 242 -4.08 -16.63 13.10
N LEU A 243 -5.03 -15.76 12.73
CA LEU A 243 -5.76 -14.91 13.68
C LEU A 243 -6.54 -15.74 14.70
N ARG A 244 -7.19 -16.82 14.26
CA ARG A 244 -7.88 -17.77 15.14
C ARG A 244 -6.92 -18.43 16.13
N GLU A 245 -5.76 -18.90 15.66
CA GLU A 245 -4.74 -19.53 16.53
C GLU A 245 -4.08 -18.53 17.50
N GLY A 246 -4.12 -17.25 17.19
CA GLY A 246 -3.64 -16.17 18.04
C GLY A 246 -4.74 -15.52 18.90
N ASP A 247 -5.92 -16.13 19.00
CA ASP A 247 -7.06 -15.68 19.80
C ASP A 247 -7.51 -14.24 19.51
N ALA A 248 -7.28 -13.74 18.29
CA ALA A 248 -7.75 -12.45 17.85
C ALA A 248 -9.27 -12.48 17.58
N ALA A 249 -10.01 -11.48 18.06
CA ALA A 249 -11.43 -11.33 17.77
C ALA A 249 -11.65 -10.74 16.36
N PHE A 250 -12.28 -11.49 15.47
CA PHE A 250 -12.60 -11.02 14.12
C PHE A 250 -13.91 -11.57 13.56
N SER A 251 -14.44 -10.84 12.58
CA SER A 251 -15.56 -11.24 11.72
C SER A 251 -15.08 -11.14 10.27
N THR A 252 -15.41 -12.12 9.44
CA THR A 252 -14.89 -12.15 8.07
C THR A 252 -15.73 -11.33 7.11
N ASN A 253 -15.09 -10.77 6.09
CA ASN A 253 -15.77 -10.03 5.04
C ASN A 253 -15.17 -10.31 3.67
N THR A 254 -16.02 -10.13 2.64
CA THR A 254 -15.59 -10.21 1.23
C THR A 254 -16.20 -9.04 0.46
N VAL A 255 -15.43 -8.45 -0.43
CA VAL A 255 -15.86 -7.35 -1.30
C VAL A 255 -16.03 -7.86 -2.73
N GLY A 256 -17.20 -7.71 -3.32
CA GLY A 256 -17.48 -8.16 -4.69
C GLY A 256 -18.96 -8.17 -5.03
N GLY A 257 -19.30 -8.59 -6.25
CA GLY A 257 -20.67 -8.86 -6.65
C GLY A 257 -21.22 -10.15 -6.00
N THR A 258 -22.52 -10.21 -5.77
CA THR A 258 -23.17 -11.36 -5.08
C THR A 258 -22.88 -12.71 -5.74
N ASP A 259 -22.69 -12.72 -7.06
CA ASP A 259 -22.46 -13.92 -7.86
C ASP A 259 -20.97 -14.18 -8.15
N ASP A 260 -20.08 -13.36 -7.65
CA ASP A 260 -18.65 -13.52 -7.86
C ASP A 260 -18.15 -14.84 -7.27
N LEU A 261 -17.23 -15.50 -7.99
CA LEU A 261 -16.63 -16.74 -7.53
C LEU A 261 -15.93 -16.57 -6.18
N ASP A 262 -15.27 -15.43 -5.99
CA ASP A 262 -14.61 -15.06 -4.74
C ASP A 262 -15.59 -15.04 -3.55
N MET A 263 -16.74 -14.38 -3.72
CA MET A 263 -17.83 -14.33 -2.72
C MET A 263 -18.34 -15.72 -2.35
N ARG A 264 -18.59 -16.57 -3.36
CA ARG A 264 -19.09 -17.92 -3.14
C ARG A 264 -18.07 -18.81 -2.41
N VAL A 265 -16.80 -18.73 -2.80
CA VAL A 265 -15.73 -19.51 -2.16
C VAL A 265 -15.50 -19.03 -0.73
N ALA A 266 -15.41 -17.71 -0.51
CA ALA A 266 -15.24 -17.12 0.80
C ALA A 266 -16.37 -17.53 1.77
N ARG A 267 -17.63 -17.47 1.33
CA ARG A 267 -18.79 -17.93 2.13
C ARG A 267 -18.67 -19.40 2.54
N ARG A 268 -18.22 -20.27 1.62
CA ARG A 268 -18.01 -21.70 1.91
C ARG A 268 -16.90 -21.90 2.93
N VAL A 269 -15.80 -21.14 2.82
CA VAL A 269 -14.69 -21.18 3.78
C VAL A 269 -15.15 -20.74 5.16
N ALA A 270 -15.84 -19.57 5.24
CA ALA A 270 -16.35 -19.05 6.51
C ALA A 270 -17.34 -20.03 7.18
N SER A 271 -18.28 -20.60 6.41
CA SER A 271 -19.21 -21.60 6.92
C SER A 271 -18.50 -22.85 7.45
N ALA A 272 -17.49 -23.37 6.75
CA ALA A 272 -16.75 -24.55 7.18
C ALA A 272 -15.89 -24.28 8.44
N ALA A 273 -15.38 -23.07 8.58
CA ALA A 273 -14.57 -22.65 9.72
C ALA A 273 -15.41 -22.17 10.91
N GLY A 274 -16.73 -22.03 10.76
CA GLY A 274 -17.61 -21.47 11.79
C GLY A 274 -17.42 -19.95 12.01
N TRP A 275 -16.89 -19.23 11.02
CA TRP A 275 -16.68 -17.79 11.10
C TRP A 275 -17.92 -17.00 10.69
N GLU A 276 -18.19 -15.91 11.39
CA GLU A 276 -19.17 -14.93 10.92
C GLU A 276 -18.67 -14.31 9.60
N TRP A 277 -19.60 -14.10 8.65
CA TRP A 277 -19.25 -13.59 7.33
C TRP A 277 -20.24 -12.53 6.85
N SER A 278 -19.71 -11.49 6.19
CA SER A 278 -20.50 -10.43 5.54
C SER A 278 -19.96 -10.14 4.14
N GLY A 279 -20.86 -9.91 3.19
CA GLY A 279 -20.52 -9.45 1.84
C GLY A 279 -20.70 -7.94 1.72
N PHE A 280 -19.77 -7.26 1.06
CA PHE A 280 -19.87 -5.83 0.73
C PHE A 280 -19.74 -5.63 -0.77
N SER A 281 -20.56 -4.72 -1.31
CA SER A 281 -20.55 -4.35 -2.72
C SER A 281 -20.75 -2.85 -2.90
N VAL A 282 -20.40 -2.35 -4.07
CA VAL A 282 -20.87 -1.02 -4.49
C VAL A 282 -22.34 -1.13 -4.90
N PRO A 283 -23.15 -0.07 -4.65
CA PRO A 283 -24.57 -0.10 -4.99
C PRO A 283 -24.80 0.02 -6.49
N ASP A 284 -25.97 -0.36 -6.94
CA ASP A 284 -26.46 -0.02 -8.27
C ASP A 284 -26.45 1.51 -8.46
N GLY A 285 -26.17 1.98 -9.66
CA GLY A 285 -26.01 3.40 -9.95
C GLY A 285 -24.71 4.01 -9.38
N TRP A 286 -23.70 3.18 -9.09
CA TRP A 286 -22.39 3.62 -8.64
C TRP A 286 -21.75 4.70 -9.52
N SER A 287 -21.92 4.57 -10.85
CA SER A 287 -21.37 5.50 -11.84
C SER A 287 -21.85 6.95 -11.65
N GLU A 288 -23.07 7.16 -11.18
CA GLU A 288 -23.61 8.50 -10.91
C GLU A 288 -23.01 9.14 -9.65
N ARG A 289 -22.64 8.32 -8.67
CA ARG A 289 -22.05 8.76 -7.40
C ARG A 289 -20.55 9.05 -7.50
N LEU A 290 -19.90 8.42 -8.47
CA LEU A 290 -18.44 8.44 -8.60
C LEU A 290 -17.83 9.86 -8.63
N PRO A 291 -18.34 10.85 -9.41
CA PRO A 291 -17.75 12.19 -9.45
C PRO A 291 -17.69 12.89 -8.10
N ALA A 292 -18.71 12.71 -7.26
CA ALA A 292 -18.76 13.31 -5.91
C ALA A 292 -17.73 12.72 -4.95
N LEU A 293 -17.27 11.49 -5.19
CA LEU A 293 -16.33 10.78 -4.33
C LEU A 293 -14.86 11.00 -4.73
N LEU A 294 -14.60 11.50 -5.96
CA LEU A 294 -13.25 11.60 -6.49
C LEU A 294 -12.34 12.53 -5.67
N ARG A 295 -12.88 13.66 -5.16
CA ARG A 295 -12.09 14.59 -4.36
C ARG A 295 -11.63 13.94 -3.05
N ALA A 296 -12.52 13.22 -2.37
CA ALA A 296 -12.16 12.48 -1.16
C ALA A 296 -11.12 11.39 -1.47
N ALA A 297 -11.31 10.62 -2.55
CA ALA A 297 -10.35 9.61 -2.97
C ALA A 297 -8.98 10.23 -3.31
N LEU A 298 -8.96 11.37 -4.01
CA LEU A 298 -7.74 12.08 -4.33
C LEU A 298 -6.97 12.49 -3.07
N THR A 299 -7.64 13.21 -2.17
CA THR A 299 -7.00 13.81 -0.99
C THR A 299 -6.58 12.74 0.03
N TRP A 300 -7.36 11.68 0.20
CA TRP A 300 -7.02 10.57 1.10
C TRP A 300 -5.95 9.64 0.54
N GLY A 301 -5.91 9.48 -0.78
CA GLY A 301 -4.87 8.72 -1.49
C GLY A 301 -3.61 9.53 -1.80
N ASP A 302 -3.54 10.81 -1.39
CA ASP A 302 -2.43 11.73 -1.65
C ASP A 302 -2.07 11.90 -3.14
N GLY A 303 -3.01 11.60 -4.06
CA GLY A 303 -2.72 11.53 -5.49
C GLY A 303 -1.77 10.38 -5.89
N HIS A 304 -1.49 9.45 -4.98
CA HIS A 304 -0.59 8.31 -5.18
C HIS A 304 -1.31 7.00 -5.51
N LEU A 305 -2.64 7.02 -5.52
CA LEU A 305 -3.50 5.91 -5.89
C LEU A 305 -4.48 6.35 -6.98
N GLU A 306 -4.87 5.44 -7.84
CA GLU A 306 -5.85 5.69 -8.88
C GLU A 306 -7.22 6.01 -8.25
N VAL A 307 -7.74 7.22 -8.47
CA VAL A 307 -8.87 7.77 -7.71
C VAL A 307 -10.19 7.02 -7.94
N ILE A 308 -10.43 6.47 -9.13
CA ILE A 308 -11.68 5.76 -9.43
C ILE A 308 -11.75 4.45 -8.63
N GLN A 309 -10.64 3.72 -8.62
CA GLN A 309 -10.53 2.50 -7.83
C GLN A 309 -10.56 2.81 -6.33
N LEU A 310 -9.84 3.84 -5.90
CA LEU A 310 -9.81 4.22 -4.49
C LEU A 310 -11.16 4.70 -3.99
N ALA A 311 -11.93 5.44 -4.79
CA ALA A 311 -13.29 5.85 -4.43
C ALA A 311 -14.18 4.64 -4.09
N ARG A 312 -14.05 3.55 -4.87
CA ARG A 312 -14.75 2.28 -4.59
C ARG A 312 -14.30 1.64 -3.27
N VAL A 313 -13.00 1.61 -3.02
CA VAL A 313 -12.44 1.07 -1.77
C VAL A 313 -12.92 1.87 -0.57
N LEU A 314 -12.85 3.19 -0.62
CA LEU A 314 -13.28 4.07 0.47
C LEU A 314 -14.79 3.97 0.73
N TRP A 315 -15.61 3.78 -0.32
CA TRP A 315 -17.03 3.54 -0.16
C TRP A 315 -17.30 2.28 0.66
N VAL A 316 -16.62 1.18 0.34
CA VAL A 316 -16.73 -0.09 1.08
C VAL A 316 -16.23 0.07 2.52
N HIS A 317 -15.10 0.73 2.71
CA HIS A 317 -14.57 0.99 4.05
C HIS A 317 -15.51 1.85 4.91
N ALA A 318 -16.25 2.78 4.32
CA ALA A 318 -17.27 3.53 5.04
C ALA A 318 -18.37 2.61 5.59
N GLN A 319 -18.88 1.67 4.77
CA GLN A 319 -19.88 0.67 5.19
C GLN A 319 -19.31 -0.28 6.26
N GLN A 320 -18.09 -0.78 6.08
CA GLN A 320 -17.42 -1.62 7.08
C GLN A 320 -17.28 -0.88 8.41
N GLY A 321 -16.93 0.41 8.36
CA GLY A 321 -16.75 1.27 9.53
C GLY A 321 -18.02 1.54 10.35
N GLU A 322 -19.21 1.25 9.81
CA GLU A 322 -20.47 1.34 10.55
C GLU A 322 -20.58 0.29 11.67
N ARG A 323 -19.94 -0.87 11.47
CA ARG A 323 -19.96 -1.96 12.46
C ARG A 323 -18.64 -2.11 13.20
N TYR A 324 -17.52 -2.22 12.50
CA TYR A 324 -16.18 -2.35 13.10
C TYR A 324 -15.21 -1.35 12.49
N ARG A 325 -14.51 -0.62 13.34
CA ARG A 325 -13.53 0.41 12.94
C ARG A 325 -12.12 -0.14 12.70
N GLY A 326 -11.98 -1.46 12.64
CA GLY A 326 -10.72 -2.14 12.36
C GLY A 326 -10.85 -3.18 11.26
N LEU A 327 -9.77 -3.38 10.50
CA LEU A 327 -9.70 -4.35 9.41
C LEU A 327 -8.31 -5.01 9.38
N PHE A 328 -8.27 -6.33 9.41
CA PHE A 328 -7.09 -7.13 9.07
C PHE A 328 -7.09 -7.43 7.57
N ASN A 329 -6.00 -7.07 6.88
CA ASN A 329 -5.84 -7.32 5.45
C ASN A 329 -4.73 -8.34 5.19
N GLY A 330 -4.98 -9.30 4.30
CA GLY A 330 -4.07 -10.39 3.97
C GLY A 330 -2.89 -10.04 3.05
N GLY A 331 -2.67 -8.75 2.76
CA GLY A 331 -1.51 -8.30 1.99
C GLY A 331 -0.21 -8.70 2.66
N GLY A 332 0.76 -9.20 1.88
CA GLY A 332 2.02 -9.77 2.38
C GLY A 332 2.03 -11.30 2.48
N GLY A 333 0.87 -11.96 2.37
CA GLY A 333 0.81 -13.43 2.29
C GLY A 333 1.64 -14.00 1.13
N GLU A 334 1.94 -13.19 0.15
CA GLU A 334 2.82 -13.49 -0.98
C GLU A 334 4.23 -13.94 -0.55
N HIS A 335 4.71 -13.53 0.62
CA HIS A 335 6.02 -13.91 1.15
C HIS A 335 6.12 -15.40 1.53
N PHE A 336 5.00 -16.05 1.79
CA PHE A 336 4.96 -17.50 2.05
C PHE A 336 4.96 -18.35 0.77
N ARG A 337 4.98 -17.72 -0.41
CA ARG A 337 4.89 -18.39 -1.71
C ARG A 337 5.79 -17.74 -2.77
N SER A 338 5.85 -18.34 -3.95
CA SER A 338 6.74 -17.94 -5.04
C SER A 338 6.30 -16.68 -5.80
N TYR A 339 5.39 -15.87 -5.29
CA TYR A 339 4.78 -14.77 -6.04
C TYR A 339 5.79 -13.76 -6.57
N ALA A 340 6.71 -13.29 -5.73
CA ALA A 340 7.64 -12.22 -6.09
C ALA A 340 8.64 -12.60 -7.21
N TRP A 341 8.92 -13.90 -7.38
CA TRP A 341 9.94 -14.43 -8.28
C TRP A 341 9.45 -15.50 -9.26
N THR A 342 8.13 -15.64 -9.47
CA THR A 342 7.57 -16.61 -10.45
C THR A 342 8.10 -16.42 -11.87
N GLN A 343 8.53 -15.21 -12.26
CA GLN A 343 9.13 -14.93 -13.55
C GLN A 343 10.55 -15.52 -13.72
N GLU A 344 11.22 -15.84 -12.64
CA GLU A 344 12.58 -16.43 -12.68
C GLU A 344 12.57 -17.94 -12.97
N PHE A 345 11.42 -18.56 -12.99
CA PHE A 345 11.12 -19.98 -13.24
C PHE A 345 12.33 -20.94 -13.18
N LEU A 346 13.17 -20.99 -14.22
CA LEU A 346 14.34 -21.87 -14.30
C LEU A 346 15.57 -21.33 -13.51
N ARG A 347 15.58 -20.06 -13.17
CA ARG A 347 16.70 -19.39 -12.49
C ARG A 347 16.42 -19.09 -11.03
N ALA A 348 15.23 -19.44 -10.54
CA ALA A 348 14.84 -19.18 -9.15
C ALA A 348 15.81 -19.87 -8.19
N GLY A 349 16.45 -19.08 -7.32
CA GLY A 349 17.38 -19.54 -6.30
C GLY A 349 18.71 -20.10 -6.82
N THR A 350 19.01 -19.97 -8.12
CA THR A 350 20.27 -20.52 -8.71
C THR A 350 21.33 -19.45 -8.92
N SER A 351 21.04 -18.19 -8.64
CA SER A 351 21.91 -17.04 -8.86
C SER A 351 21.69 -15.99 -7.79
N SER A 352 22.69 -15.20 -7.49
CA SER A 352 22.58 -13.96 -6.73
C SER A 352 22.28 -12.74 -7.61
N ARG A 353 22.16 -12.91 -8.92
CA ARG A 353 21.84 -11.80 -9.83
C ARG A 353 20.33 -11.69 -10.05
N VAL A 354 19.78 -10.52 -9.78
CA VAL A 354 18.38 -10.15 -10.07
C VAL A 354 18.27 -9.67 -11.51
N ASN A 355 17.30 -10.23 -12.24
CA ASN A 355 16.88 -9.68 -13.53
C ASN A 355 15.84 -8.57 -13.31
N PHE A 356 16.31 -7.35 -13.07
CA PHE A 356 15.45 -6.20 -12.79
C PHE A 356 14.49 -5.91 -13.94
N ASP A 357 14.92 -6.01 -15.19
CA ASP A 357 14.07 -5.68 -16.33
C ASP A 357 12.88 -6.64 -16.42
N ASN A 358 13.13 -7.94 -16.29
CA ASN A 358 12.06 -8.93 -16.27
C ASN A 358 11.11 -8.74 -15.06
N TRP A 359 11.65 -8.39 -13.89
CA TRP A 359 10.83 -8.11 -12.70
C TRP A 359 9.99 -6.85 -12.90
N LEU A 360 10.57 -5.77 -13.43
CA LEU A 360 9.85 -4.53 -13.70
C LEU A 360 8.72 -4.75 -14.70
N ASP A 361 8.94 -5.48 -15.79
CA ASP A 361 7.91 -5.79 -16.79
C ASP A 361 6.75 -6.59 -16.19
N MET A 362 7.05 -7.53 -15.31
CA MET A 362 6.03 -8.40 -14.70
C MET A 362 5.29 -7.75 -13.53
N ARG A 363 5.89 -6.79 -12.81
CA ARG A 363 5.39 -6.29 -11.54
C ARG A 363 5.06 -4.81 -11.50
N MET A 364 5.65 -4.01 -12.39
CA MET A 364 5.55 -2.55 -12.35
C MET A 364 5.13 -1.92 -13.67
N LEU A 365 5.69 -2.42 -14.77
CA LEU A 365 5.59 -1.80 -16.09
C LEU A 365 4.82 -2.69 -17.06
N SER A 366 3.61 -3.11 -16.66
CA SER A 366 2.73 -3.91 -17.54
C SER A 366 2.62 -3.27 -18.94
N PRO A 367 2.47 -4.07 -20.00
CA PRO A 367 2.27 -3.55 -21.34
C PRO A 367 1.12 -2.54 -21.39
N MET A 368 1.35 -1.38 -21.98
CA MET A 368 0.36 -0.34 -22.24
C MET A 368 0.72 0.41 -23.50
N ASP A 369 -0.26 1.01 -24.14
CA ASP A 369 -0.02 1.94 -25.24
C ASP A 369 0.53 3.26 -24.69
N THR A 370 1.77 3.59 -25.07
CA THR A 370 2.45 4.81 -24.66
C THR A 370 2.39 5.92 -25.71
N SER A 371 1.72 5.69 -26.83
CA SER A 371 1.57 6.69 -27.92
C SER A 371 0.82 7.95 -27.50
N ILE A 372 0.04 7.86 -26.41
CA ILE A 372 -0.63 9.02 -25.81
C ILE A 372 0.35 10.06 -25.26
N PHE A 373 1.54 9.66 -24.82
CA PHE A 373 2.52 10.58 -24.25
C PHE A 373 3.26 11.36 -25.34
N ARG A 374 3.58 12.63 -25.09
CA ARG A 374 4.41 13.43 -25.99
C ARG A 374 5.80 12.79 -26.20
N ARG A 375 6.34 12.17 -25.16
CA ARG A 375 7.53 11.31 -25.19
C ARG A 375 7.26 10.08 -24.33
N ASP A 376 7.59 8.89 -24.85
CA ASP A 376 7.42 7.64 -24.08
C ASP A 376 8.26 7.70 -22.78
N PRO A 377 7.63 7.68 -21.60
CA PRO A 377 8.36 7.77 -20.33
C PRO A 377 8.97 6.43 -19.90
N THR A 378 8.71 5.33 -20.61
CA THR A 378 9.04 3.96 -20.17
C THR A 378 10.52 3.78 -19.86
N ALA A 379 11.41 4.28 -20.72
CA ALA A 379 12.85 4.11 -20.52
C ALA A 379 13.36 4.86 -19.29
N GLN A 380 12.91 6.09 -19.07
CA GLN A 380 13.28 6.91 -17.92
C GLN A 380 12.75 6.29 -16.61
N VAL A 381 11.47 5.91 -16.57
CA VAL A 381 10.83 5.28 -15.41
C VAL A 381 11.51 3.96 -15.08
N ARG A 382 11.82 3.14 -16.08
CA ARG A 382 12.56 1.89 -15.91
C ARG A 382 13.94 2.10 -15.29
N ALA A 383 14.69 3.09 -15.80
CA ALA A 383 16.02 3.41 -15.28
C ALA A 383 15.97 3.87 -13.80
N ASP A 384 15.00 4.71 -13.45
CA ASP A 384 14.81 5.17 -12.08
C ASP A 384 14.43 4.01 -11.14
N PHE A 385 13.45 3.20 -11.51
CA PHE A 385 13.00 2.07 -10.70
C PHE A 385 14.10 1.02 -10.54
N ARG A 386 14.88 0.75 -11.58
CA ARG A 386 16.04 -0.14 -11.52
C ARG A 386 17.09 0.37 -10.55
N ARG A 387 17.44 1.66 -10.61
CA ARG A 387 18.41 2.27 -9.71
C ARG A 387 17.98 2.16 -8.25
N ARG A 388 16.71 2.52 -7.94
CA ARG A 388 16.16 2.44 -6.57
C ARG A 388 16.07 0.99 -6.08
N GLY A 389 15.58 0.09 -6.92
CA GLY A 389 15.50 -1.33 -6.59
C GLY A 389 16.86 -1.97 -6.34
N ALA A 390 17.87 -1.64 -7.15
CA ALA A 390 19.22 -2.13 -6.98
C ALA A 390 19.84 -1.63 -5.66
N ALA A 391 19.67 -0.35 -5.34
CA ALA A 391 20.12 0.20 -4.06
C ALA A 391 19.42 -0.44 -2.86
N TRP A 392 18.11 -0.77 -2.98
CA TRP A 392 17.37 -1.41 -1.91
C TRP A 392 17.88 -2.82 -1.60
N VAL A 393 18.17 -3.63 -2.62
CA VAL A 393 18.61 -5.03 -2.44
C VAL A 393 20.13 -5.19 -2.33
N GLU A 394 20.89 -4.13 -2.44
CA GLU A 394 22.37 -4.16 -2.34
C GLU A 394 22.86 -4.90 -1.08
N PRO A 395 22.32 -4.66 0.13
CA PRO A 395 22.72 -5.38 1.34
C PRO A 395 22.49 -6.90 1.26
N LEU A 396 21.58 -7.36 0.39
CA LEU A 396 21.26 -8.76 0.12
C LEU A 396 21.97 -9.30 -1.12
N SER A 397 22.96 -8.59 -1.68
CA SER A 397 23.61 -8.93 -2.96
C SER A 397 24.27 -10.31 -2.99
N ARG A 398 24.59 -10.87 -1.82
CA ARG A 398 25.14 -12.23 -1.68
C ARG A 398 24.08 -13.31 -1.57
N GLU A 399 22.85 -12.93 -1.28
CA GLU A 399 21.71 -13.83 -1.15
C GLU A 399 21.19 -14.27 -2.53
N SER A 400 20.34 -15.30 -2.54
CA SER A 400 19.72 -15.76 -3.77
C SER A 400 18.84 -14.68 -4.44
N ASN A 401 18.69 -14.75 -5.75
CA ASN A 401 17.81 -13.86 -6.49
C ASN A 401 16.35 -13.90 -5.97
N THR A 402 15.88 -15.04 -5.46
CA THR A 402 14.54 -15.17 -4.87
C THR A 402 14.41 -14.35 -3.59
N THR A 403 15.41 -14.39 -2.72
CA THR A 403 15.47 -13.60 -1.48
C THR A 403 15.48 -12.11 -1.79
N GLN A 404 16.34 -11.68 -2.72
CA GLN A 404 16.40 -10.28 -3.15
C GLN A 404 15.07 -9.80 -3.75
N LEU A 405 14.39 -10.65 -4.55
CA LEU A 405 13.10 -10.32 -5.17
C LEU A 405 11.95 -10.26 -4.15
N ASP A 406 11.98 -11.06 -3.09
CA ASP A 406 11.02 -10.94 -1.98
C ASP A 406 11.19 -9.59 -1.26
N ALA A 407 12.43 -9.19 -0.95
CA ALA A 407 12.72 -7.88 -0.35
C ALA A 407 12.30 -6.72 -1.28
N LEU A 408 12.53 -6.87 -2.58
CA LEU A 408 12.11 -5.90 -3.59
C LEU A 408 10.59 -5.79 -3.71
N TYR A 409 9.88 -6.91 -3.54
CA TYR A 409 8.42 -6.92 -3.52
C TYR A 409 7.87 -6.23 -2.26
N ALA A 410 8.47 -6.46 -1.09
CA ALA A 410 8.13 -5.74 0.14
C ALA A 410 8.33 -4.22 -0.04
N TYR A 411 9.44 -3.81 -0.65
CA TYR A 411 9.70 -2.40 -0.97
C TYR A 411 8.67 -1.79 -1.93
N LYS A 412 8.29 -2.52 -2.99
CA LYS A 412 7.20 -2.10 -3.88
C LYS A 412 5.89 -1.91 -3.11
N SER A 413 5.62 -2.76 -2.14
CA SER A 413 4.37 -2.77 -1.38
C SER A 413 4.14 -1.49 -0.57
N THR A 414 5.19 -0.74 -0.24
CA THR A 414 5.08 0.61 0.35
C THR A 414 4.21 1.54 -0.49
N GLY A 415 4.43 1.57 -1.81
CA GLY A 415 3.66 2.42 -2.73
C GLY A 415 2.28 1.88 -3.09
N HIS A 416 1.94 0.66 -2.69
CA HIS A 416 0.66 0.00 -2.96
C HIS A 416 -0.10 -0.27 -1.66
N PHE A 417 0.20 -1.34 -0.94
CA PHE A 417 -0.49 -1.64 0.32
C PHE A 417 -0.36 -0.52 1.35
N GLY A 418 0.84 0.06 1.51
CA GLY A 418 1.06 1.18 2.43
C GLY A 418 0.25 2.42 2.05
N ALA A 419 0.14 2.74 0.76
CA ALA A 419 -0.68 3.85 0.30
C ALA A 419 -2.18 3.62 0.56
N TYR A 420 -2.71 2.40 0.31
CA TYR A 420 -4.10 2.05 0.66
C TYR A 420 -4.34 2.06 2.17
N HIS A 421 -3.40 1.53 2.96
CA HIS A 421 -3.44 1.57 4.42
C HIS A 421 -3.55 3.01 4.92
N SER A 422 -2.71 3.90 4.43
CA SER A 422 -2.75 5.33 4.79
C SER A 422 -4.03 6.03 4.33
N ALA A 423 -4.57 5.68 3.15
CA ALA A 423 -5.81 6.24 2.63
C ALA A 423 -7.04 5.81 3.44
N ALA A 424 -7.10 4.55 3.89
CA ALA A 424 -8.19 4.03 4.69
C ALA A 424 -8.31 4.66 6.09
N ALA A 425 -7.24 5.28 6.56
CA ALA A 425 -7.03 5.78 7.92
C ALA A 425 -8.10 6.72 8.46
N GLY A 426 -8.83 7.42 7.59
CA GLY A 426 -9.93 8.29 7.99
C GLY A 426 -11.23 7.54 8.31
N LEU A 427 -11.42 6.34 7.79
CA LEU A 427 -12.64 5.55 7.91
C LEU A 427 -12.51 4.39 8.89
N LEU A 428 -11.41 3.67 8.84
CA LEU A 428 -11.12 2.54 9.73
C LEU A 428 -9.61 2.33 9.87
N THR A 429 -9.21 1.62 10.90
CA THR A 429 -7.82 1.24 11.13
C THR A 429 -7.54 -0.06 10.41
N THR A 430 -6.77 -0.02 9.33
CA THR A 430 -6.30 -1.24 8.68
C THR A 430 -5.04 -1.76 9.35
N GLU A 431 -4.82 -3.06 9.27
CA GLU A 431 -3.59 -3.70 9.72
C GLU A 431 -3.18 -4.78 8.71
N LEU A 432 -1.87 -4.89 8.47
CA LEU A 432 -1.24 -5.81 7.54
C LEU A 432 -0.35 -6.77 8.36
N PRO A 433 -0.92 -7.83 8.99
CA PRO A 433 -0.19 -8.65 9.95
C PRO A 433 1.01 -9.38 9.36
N PHE A 434 1.02 -9.67 8.06
CA PHE A 434 2.17 -10.28 7.38
C PHE A 434 3.36 -9.33 7.18
N TYR A 435 3.15 -8.01 7.37
CA TYR A 435 4.21 -7.00 7.42
C TYR A 435 4.61 -6.69 8.86
N ARG A 436 4.89 -7.74 9.64
CA ARG A 436 5.55 -7.71 10.95
C ARG A 436 6.94 -8.27 10.79
N LYS A 437 7.93 -7.72 11.51
CA LYS A 437 9.34 -8.14 11.38
C LYS A 437 9.52 -9.64 11.59
N ARG A 438 8.92 -10.19 12.65
CA ARG A 438 9.01 -11.62 12.98
C ARG A 438 8.37 -12.49 11.90
N THR A 439 7.11 -12.25 11.55
CA THR A 439 6.36 -13.01 10.53
C THR A 439 7.05 -12.94 9.17
N PHE A 440 7.45 -11.72 8.76
CA PHE A 440 8.14 -11.52 7.49
C PHE A 440 9.48 -12.27 7.45
N THR A 441 10.33 -12.10 8.48
CA THR A 441 11.66 -12.72 8.54
C THR A 441 11.54 -14.24 8.52
N ALA A 442 10.58 -14.82 9.26
CA ALA A 442 10.33 -16.26 9.24
C ALA A 442 10.01 -16.75 7.81
N ALA A 443 9.07 -16.12 7.11
CA ALA A 443 8.71 -16.49 5.74
C ALA A 443 9.84 -16.23 4.72
N HIS A 444 10.48 -15.06 4.83
CA HIS A 444 11.54 -14.60 3.93
C HIS A 444 12.79 -15.49 3.99
N SER A 445 13.08 -16.04 5.16
CA SER A 445 14.26 -16.90 5.39
C SER A 445 14.07 -18.33 4.89
N ILE A 446 12.83 -18.80 4.65
CA ILE A 446 12.60 -20.16 4.18
C ILE A 446 13.10 -20.36 2.75
N HIS A 447 13.85 -21.45 2.56
CA HIS A 447 14.41 -21.80 1.26
C HIS A 447 13.34 -21.83 0.16
N PHE A 448 13.61 -21.20 -0.97
CA PHE A 448 12.65 -20.98 -2.06
C PHE A 448 11.93 -22.27 -2.54
N ARG A 449 12.59 -23.44 -2.58
CA ARG A 449 11.99 -24.72 -2.99
C ARG A 449 10.83 -25.16 -2.09
N LEU A 450 10.82 -24.75 -0.82
CA LEU A 450 9.72 -25.04 0.09
C LEU A 450 8.53 -24.11 -0.13
N ARG A 451 8.76 -22.90 -0.66
CA ARG A 451 7.72 -21.89 -0.96
C ARG A 451 7.17 -22.01 -2.38
N ASP A 452 7.89 -22.67 -3.30
CA ASP A 452 7.46 -22.84 -4.68
C ASP A 452 6.08 -23.50 -4.78
N ARG A 453 5.28 -23.08 -5.76
CA ARG A 453 3.92 -23.56 -6.03
C ARG A 453 3.02 -23.61 -4.78
N HIS A 454 3.18 -22.64 -3.88
CA HIS A 454 2.43 -22.52 -2.62
C HIS A 454 2.67 -23.70 -1.64
N ARG A 455 3.76 -24.43 -1.77
CA ARG A 455 3.99 -25.66 -0.99
C ARG A 455 3.97 -25.39 0.52
N LEU A 456 4.74 -24.43 1.01
CA LEU A 456 4.77 -24.03 2.42
C LEU A 456 3.37 -23.63 2.91
N MET A 457 2.74 -22.69 2.22
CA MET A 457 1.43 -22.13 2.59
C MET A 457 0.34 -23.21 2.62
N ARG A 458 0.34 -24.15 1.68
CA ARG A 458 -0.60 -25.28 1.67
C ARG A 458 -0.43 -26.19 2.88
N HIS A 459 0.80 -26.48 3.27
CA HIS A 459 1.08 -27.28 4.46
C HIS A 459 0.76 -26.54 5.76
N MET A 460 0.99 -25.22 5.82
CA MET A 460 0.55 -24.38 6.94
C MET A 460 -0.98 -24.44 7.11
N MET A 461 -1.75 -24.23 6.04
CA MET A 461 -3.21 -24.30 6.10
C MET A 461 -3.73 -25.68 6.50
N GLU A 462 -3.14 -26.76 5.97
CA GLU A 462 -3.53 -28.13 6.36
C GLU A 462 -3.19 -28.43 7.82
N ARG A 463 -2.07 -27.90 8.33
CA ARG A 463 -1.66 -28.04 9.74
C ARG A 463 -2.59 -27.29 10.70
N LEU A 464 -3.06 -26.10 10.29
CA LEU A 464 -3.98 -25.25 11.06
C LEU A 464 -5.43 -25.77 11.01
N ASP A 465 -5.91 -26.14 9.82
CA ASP A 465 -7.27 -26.64 9.62
C ASP A 465 -7.40 -27.47 8.34
N PRO A 466 -7.42 -28.81 8.44
CA PRO A 466 -7.55 -29.68 7.27
C PRO A 466 -8.86 -29.50 6.50
N LEU A 467 -9.97 -29.14 7.18
CA LEU A 467 -11.28 -28.92 6.55
C LEU A 467 -11.25 -27.68 5.68
N VAL A 468 -10.81 -26.55 6.23
CA VAL A 468 -10.63 -25.29 5.50
C VAL A 468 -9.64 -25.46 4.34
N ALA A 469 -8.53 -26.16 4.56
CA ALA A 469 -7.55 -26.44 3.52
C ALA A 469 -8.13 -27.31 2.38
N SER A 470 -9.09 -28.18 2.67
CA SER A 470 -9.73 -29.02 1.65
C SER A 470 -10.62 -28.26 0.68
N ILE A 471 -11.07 -27.05 1.02
CA ILE A 471 -11.95 -26.24 0.18
C ILE A 471 -11.18 -25.66 -1.01
N GLU A 472 -11.83 -25.68 -2.18
CA GLU A 472 -11.28 -25.15 -3.41
C GLU A 472 -10.96 -23.66 -3.30
N THR A 473 -9.92 -23.25 -4.00
CA THR A 473 -9.53 -21.84 -4.14
C THR A 473 -10.14 -21.24 -5.40
N GLU A 474 -10.22 -19.91 -5.50
CA GLU A 474 -10.69 -19.20 -6.70
C GLU A 474 -9.91 -19.62 -7.97
N PRO A 475 -8.57 -19.77 -7.94
CA PRO A 475 -7.84 -20.30 -9.10
C PRO A 475 -8.18 -21.75 -9.47
N GLY A 476 -8.86 -22.49 -8.60
CA GLY A 476 -9.18 -23.92 -8.73
C GLY A 476 -8.27 -24.82 -7.92
N GLY A 477 -8.80 -25.98 -7.55
CA GLY A 477 -8.12 -26.94 -6.68
C GLY A 477 -8.10 -26.55 -5.20
N PRO A 478 -7.98 -27.54 -4.29
CA PRO A 478 -8.00 -27.29 -2.86
C PRO A 478 -6.78 -26.46 -2.40
N ALA A 479 -6.92 -25.79 -1.27
CA ALA A 479 -5.80 -25.11 -0.64
C ALA A 479 -4.84 -26.12 0.08
N ALA A 480 -5.23 -27.37 0.24
CA ALA A 480 -4.40 -28.46 0.78
C ALA A 480 -3.22 -28.81 -0.13
N PRO A 481 -2.18 -29.46 0.39
CA PRO A 481 -1.07 -29.99 -0.39
C PRO A 481 -1.53 -30.96 -1.48
N TRP A 482 -0.83 -30.94 -2.63
CA TRP A 482 -1.07 -31.92 -3.67
C TRP A 482 -0.64 -33.31 -3.23
N ARG A 483 -1.49 -34.32 -3.46
CA ARG A 483 -1.25 -35.76 -3.23
C ARG A 483 -1.88 -36.56 -4.36
N PRO A 484 -1.41 -37.77 -4.65
CA PRO A 484 -2.06 -38.65 -5.64
C PRO A 484 -3.55 -38.84 -5.37
N SER A 485 -3.96 -38.96 -4.10
CA SER A 485 -5.36 -39.13 -3.69
C SER A 485 -6.29 -37.96 -3.95
N ASN A 486 -5.76 -36.73 -4.12
CA ASN A 486 -6.54 -35.54 -4.40
C ASN A 486 -6.22 -34.91 -5.78
N SER A 487 -5.43 -35.61 -6.61
CA SER A 487 -4.93 -35.07 -7.90
C SER A 487 -6.04 -34.65 -8.86
N LEU A 488 -7.15 -35.36 -8.91
CA LEU A 488 -8.30 -35.02 -9.76
C LEU A 488 -8.92 -33.68 -9.38
N ARG A 489 -8.87 -33.28 -8.12
CA ARG A 489 -9.39 -31.99 -7.65
C ARG A 489 -8.56 -30.80 -8.14
N PHE A 490 -7.35 -31.03 -8.65
CA PHE A 490 -6.51 -29.98 -9.25
C PHE A 490 -6.72 -29.84 -10.78
N LEU A 491 -7.52 -30.68 -11.42
CA LEU A 491 -7.80 -30.57 -12.86
C LEU A 491 -8.34 -29.18 -13.27
N PRO A 492 -9.27 -28.54 -12.51
CA PRO A 492 -9.73 -27.19 -12.85
C PRO A 492 -8.59 -26.15 -12.85
N TYR A 493 -7.65 -26.26 -11.90
CA TYR A 493 -6.48 -25.39 -11.82
C TYR A 493 -5.58 -25.53 -13.05
N TYR A 494 -5.22 -26.77 -13.41
CA TYR A 494 -4.39 -27.03 -14.59
C TYR A 494 -5.09 -26.66 -15.89
N GLY A 495 -6.39 -26.88 -15.98
CA GLY A 495 -7.22 -26.48 -17.12
C GLY A 495 -7.26 -24.94 -17.28
N ARG A 496 -7.29 -24.19 -16.19
CA ARG A 496 -7.21 -22.72 -16.21
C ARG A 496 -5.83 -22.25 -16.66
N ILE A 497 -4.74 -22.83 -16.16
CA ILE A 497 -3.37 -22.53 -16.60
C ILE A 497 -3.24 -22.77 -18.10
N ALA A 498 -3.66 -23.93 -18.59
CA ALA A 498 -3.59 -24.28 -20.01
C ALA A 498 -4.38 -23.30 -20.89
N ARG A 499 -5.62 -22.95 -20.48
CA ARG A 499 -6.45 -21.95 -21.17
C ARG A 499 -5.80 -20.56 -21.18
N THR A 500 -5.21 -20.16 -20.05
CA THR A 500 -4.51 -18.85 -19.96
C THR A 500 -3.28 -18.81 -20.84
N ALA A 501 -2.49 -19.89 -20.88
CA ALA A 501 -1.34 -20.02 -21.77
C ALA A 501 -1.76 -20.01 -23.25
N ALA A 502 -2.78 -20.79 -23.62
CA ALA A 502 -3.33 -20.80 -24.97
C ALA A 502 -3.87 -19.42 -25.39
N ARG A 503 -4.54 -18.71 -24.48
CA ARG A 503 -5.02 -17.34 -24.72
C ARG A 503 -3.85 -16.37 -24.94
N LYS A 504 -2.80 -16.41 -24.12
CA LYS A 504 -1.59 -15.58 -24.30
C LYS A 504 -0.89 -15.84 -25.63
N VAL A 505 -0.84 -17.08 -26.08
CA VAL A 505 -0.26 -17.43 -27.38
C VAL A 505 -1.13 -16.90 -28.54
N ARG A 506 -2.45 -16.99 -28.42
CA ARG A 506 -3.40 -16.47 -29.43
C ARG A 506 -3.51 -14.94 -29.43
N GLN A 507 -3.38 -14.30 -28.27
CA GLN A 507 -3.48 -12.83 -28.08
C GLN A 507 -2.11 -12.15 -28.20
N ARG A 508 -1.36 -12.37 -29.27
CA ARG A 508 -0.22 -11.52 -29.63
C ARG A 508 -0.61 -10.12 -30.14
N GLY A 509 -1.88 -9.73 -29.99
CA GLY A 509 -2.41 -8.42 -30.32
C GLY A 509 -3.67 -8.14 -29.49
N SER A 510 -3.63 -7.10 -28.70
CA SER A 510 -4.67 -6.45 -27.89
C SER A 510 -5.42 -7.34 -26.85
N PRO A 511 -5.53 -6.91 -25.58
CA PRO A 511 -6.39 -7.56 -24.61
C PRO A 511 -7.85 -7.47 -25.08
N ALA A 512 -8.57 -8.59 -25.06
CA ALA A 512 -10.00 -8.59 -25.30
C ALA A 512 -10.67 -7.75 -24.21
N SER A 513 -11.25 -6.61 -24.57
CA SER A 513 -11.99 -5.75 -23.66
C SER A 513 -13.32 -6.45 -23.31
N VAL A 514 -13.52 -6.69 -22.02
CA VAL A 514 -14.86 -7.05 -21.51
C VAL A 514 -15.73 -5.79 -21.66
N ARG A 515 -16.87 -5.92 -22.33
CA ARG A 515 -17.82 -4.79 -22.41
C ARG A 515 -18.44 -4.57 -21.03
N ASP A 516 -18.18 -3.42 -20.46
CA ASP A 516 -18.73 -2.99 -19.16
C ASP A 516 -19.44 -1.64 -19.36
N PRO A 517 -20.78 -1.66 -19.54
CA PRO A 517 -21.57 -0.45 -19.73
C PRO A 517 -21.59 0.46 -18.51
N GLU A 518 -21.59 -0.09 -17.30
CA GLU A 518 -21.61 0.70 -16.07
C GLU A 518 -20.29 1.44 -15.87
N ALA A 519 -19.17 0.77 -16.08
CA ALA A 519 -17.86 1.44 -16.06
C ALA A 519 -17.73 2.52 -17.16
N ALA A 520 -18.35 2.32 -18.32
CA ALA A 520 -18.38 3.34 -19.37
C ALA A 520 -19.18 4.57 -18.95
N GLU A 521 -20.36 4.37 -18.31
CA GLU A 521 -21.14 5.48 -17.77
C GLU A 521 -20.38 6.24 -16.67
N GLY A 522 -19.70 5.53 -15.78
CA GLY A 522 -18.83 6.14 -14.77
C GLY A 522 -17.75 7.02 -15.40
N ARG A 523 -17.07 6.54 -16.45
CA ARG A 523 -16.08 7.34 -17.16
C ARG A 523 -16.70 8.57 -17.85
N ARG A 524 -17.88 8.44 -18.44
CA ARG A 524 -18.63 9.60 -19.01
C ARG A 524 -18.97 10.63 -17.94
N ALA A 525 -19.44 10.19 -16.78
CA ALA A 525 -19.76 11.07 -15.66
C ALA A 525 -18.51 11.83 -15.16
N VAL A 526 -17.37 11.15 -15.05
CA VAL A 526 -16.08 11.76 -14.69
C VAL A 526 -15.64 12.79 -15.73
N LEU A 527 -15.72 12.46 -17.04
CA LEU A 527 -15.36 13.39 -18.11
C LEU A 527 -16.25 14.65 -18.11
N ARG A 528 -17.57 14.49 -17.94
CA ARG A 528 -18.49 15.64 -17.79
C ARG A 528 -18.09 16.52 -16.59
N SER A 529 -17.74 15.91 -15.47
CA SER A 529 -17.27 16.64 -14.29
C SER A 529 -15.97 17.42 -14.55
N LEU A 530 -15.01 16.83 -15.26
CA LEU A 530 -13.76 17.50 -15.63
C LEU A 530 -13.98 18.65 -16.61
N ALA A 531 -15.00 18.56 -17.48
CA ALA A 531 -15.40 19.62 -18.42
C ALA A 531 -16.29 20.69 -17.79
N GLY A 532 -16.50 20.69 -16.47
CA GLY A 532 -17.39 21.64 -15.79
C GLY A 532 -18.86 21.53 -16.20
N GLY A 533 -19.31 20.33 -16.60
CA GLY A 533 -20.67 20.07 -17.10
C GLY A 533 -20.83 20.27 -18.62
N GLY A 534 -19.81 20.73 -19.32
CA GLY A 534 -19.80 20.89 -20.78
C GLY A 534 -19.48 19.60 -21.55
N ASP A 535 -19.19 19.75 -22.84
CA ASP A 535 -18.74 18.64 -23.69
C ASP A 535 -17.42 18.07 -23.17
N PRO A 536 -17.35 16.75 -22.88
CA PRO A 536 -16.11 16.08 -22.46
C PRO A 536 -14.92 16.31 -23.39
N ALA A 537 -15.14 16.48 -24.69
CA ALA A 537 -14.09 16.76 -25.68
C ALA A 537 -13.50 18.17 -25.56
N SER A 538 -14.19 19.10 -24.87
CA SER A 538 -13.75 20.48 -24.65
C SER A 538 -12.98 20.68 -23.33
N ALA A 539 -12.78 19.62 -22.54
CA ALA A 539 -12.10 19.70 -21.25
C ALA A 539 -10.63 20.15 -21.43
N THR A 540 -10.31 21.34 -20.93
CA THR A 540 -8.92 21.81 -20.86
C THR A 540 -8.25 21.15 -19.66
N LEU A 541 -7.30 20.24 -19.93
CA LEU A 541 -6.55 19.54 -18.89
C LEU A 541 -5.28 20.32 -18.53
N ARG A 542 -5.03 20.49 -17.25
CA ARG A 542 -3.75 21.05 -16.73
C ARG A 542 -2.57 20.14 -17.04
N SER A 543 -2.83 18.84 -17.12
CA SER A 543 -1.85 17.80 -17.47
C SER A 543 -1.58 17.66 -18.98
N ALA A 544 -2.24 18.43 -19.85
CA ALA A 544 -2.20 18.28 -21.31
C ALA A 544 -0.78 18.34 -21.90
N SER A 545 0.15 19.10 -21.29
CA SER A 545 1.54 19.22 -21.75
C SER A 545 2.32 17.89 -21.69
N LEU A 546 1.88 16.91 -20.91
CA LEU A 546 2.50 15.58 -20.83
C LEU A 546 2.14 14.69 -22.03
N PHE A 547 1.09 15.02 -22.78
CA PHE A 547 0.48 14.18 -23.79
C PHE A 547 0.59 14.79 -25.21
N ASP A 548 0.54 13.91 -26.22
CA ASP A 548 0.29 14.34 -27.59
C ASP A 548 -1.18 14.81 -27.73
N PRO A 549 -1.45 16.02 -28.23
CA PRO A 549 -2.80 16.57 -28.24
C PRO A 549 -3.83 15.75 -29.03
N ARG A 550 -3.41 15.14 -30.16
CA ARG A 550 -4.30 14.31 -30.99
C ARG A 550 -4.58 12.98 -30.31
N ALA A 551 -3.53 12.30 -29.85
CA ALA A 551 -3.66 11.02 -29.17
C ALA A 551 -4.47 11.15 -27.86
N LEU A 552 -4.31 12.25 -27.12
CA LEU A 552 -5.12 12.56 -25.93
C LEU A 552 -6.60 12.72 -26.29
N GLY A 553 -6.93 13.50 -27.34
CA GLY A 553 -8.31 13.68 -27.80
C GLY A 553 -8.96 12.35 -28.18
N ASP A 554 -8.27 11.53 -28.96
CA ASP A 554 -8.73 10.19 -29.35
C ASP A 554 -8.90 9.25 -28.14
N PHE A 555 -7.99 9.31 -27.18
CA PHE A 555 -8.06 8.54 -25.93
C PHE A 555 -9.29 8.91 -25.10
N LEU A 556 -9.54 10.20 -24.86
CA LEU A 556 -10.68 10.67 -24.10
C LEU A 556 -12.01 10.34 -24.79
N SER A 557 -12.07 10.46 -26.12
CA SER A 557 -13.25 10.07 -26.89
C SER A 557 -13.56 8.57 -26.79
N ARG A 558 -12.53 7.71 -26.82
CA ARG A 558 -12.66 6.27 -26.64
C ARG A 558 -13.00 5.86 -25.23
N ALA A 559 -12.61 6.64 -24.21
CA ALA A 559 -12.85 6.32 -22.81
C ALA A 559 -14.34 6.18 -22.46
N ALA A 560 -15.23 6.85 -23.20
CA ALA A 560 -16.67 6.75 -23.05
C ALA A 560 -17.27 5.42 -23.57
N ASN A 561 -16.49 4.57 -24.26
CA ASN A 561 -16.97 3.34 -24.89
C ASN A 561 -16.99 2.16 -23.89
N PRO A 562 -18.02 1.27 -23.93
CA PRO A 562 -18.09 0.09 -23.06
C PRO A 562 -16.90 -0.88 -23.22
N GLY A 563 -16.30 -0.94 -24.41
CA GLY A 563 -15.16 -1.80 -24.73
C GLY A 563 -13.79 -1.16 -24.50
N PHE A 564 -13.70 -0.07 -23.74
CA PHE A 564 -12.44 0.62 -23.49
C PHE A 564 -11.49 -0.21 -22.61
N SER A 565 -10.29 -0.52 -23.10
CA SER A 565 -9.34 -1.43 -22.47
C SER A 565 -8.32 -0.73 -21.56
N GLU A 566 -8.20 0.60 -21.65
CA GLU A 566 -7.15 1.39 -21.00
C GLU A 566 -7.64 2.09 -19.72
N ALA A 567 -8.62 1.48 -19.03
CA ALA A 567 -9.28 2.06 -17.87
C ALA A 567 -8.32 2.48 -16.75
N SER A 568 -7.23 1.72 -16.53
CA SER A 568 -6.22 2.07 -15.51
C SER A 568 -5.45 3.34 -15.88
N LEU A 569 -5.09 3.54 -17.16
CA LEU A 569 -4.45 4.78 -17.60
C LEU A 569 -5.40 5.96 -17.47
N PHE A 570 -6.67 5.77 -17.83
CA PHE A 570 -7.70 6.79 -17.65
C PHE A 570 -7.82 7.24 -16.19
N GLY A 571 -7.93 6.29 -15.24
CA GLY A 571 -8.01 6.61 -13.83
C GLY A 571 -6.76 7.33 -13.30
N ARG A 572 -5.57 6.95 -13.77
CA ARG A 572 -4.31 7.65 -13.44
C ARG A 572 -4.28 9.08 -13.99
N LEU A 573 -4.74 9.27 -15.23
CA LEU A 573 -4.86 10.60 -15.85
C LEU A 573 -5.81 11.48 -15.04
N VAL A 574 -6.98 10.96 -14.66
CA VAL A 574 -7.94 11.66 -13.79
C VAL A 574 -7.31 12.01 -12.45
N THR A 575 -6.53 11.10 -11.86
CA THR A 575 -5.83 11.36 -10.59
C THR A 575 -4.86 12.53 -10.71
N VAL A 576 -4.03 12.52 -11.73
CA VAL A 576 -3.06 13.60 -12.00
C VAL A 576 -3.78 14.92 -12.24
N GLU A 577 -4.79 14.92 -13.09
CA GLU A 577 -5.55 16.13 -13.43
C GLU A 577 -6.22 16.76 -12.20
N LEU A 578 -6.89 15.95 -11.39
CA LEU A 578 -7.52 16.43 -10.16
C LEU A 578 -6.46 16.91 -9.13
N GLY A 579 -5.30 16.24 -9.06
CA GLY A 579 -4.19 16.66 -8.21
C GLY A 579 -3.66 18.05 -8.57
N LEU A 580 -3.45 18.30 -9.84
CA LEU A 580 -3.02 19.60 -10.35
C LEU A 580 -4.07 20.71 -10.11
N ARG A 581 -5.37 20.36 -10.22
CA ARG A 581 -6.46 21.32 -9.94
C ARG A 581 -6.56 21.66 -8.45
N GLU A 582 -6.47 20.66 -7.58
CA GLU A 582 -6.61 20.86 -6.14
C GLU A 582 -5.44 21.65 -5.53
N THR A 583 -4.25 21.56 -6.09
CA THR A 583 -3.07 22.35 -5.66
C THR A 583 -2.94 23.68 -6.39
N ASP A 584 -3.84 23.98 -7.31
CA ASP A 584 -3.76 25.13 -8.24
C ASP A 584 -2.43 25.20 -9.02
N ALA A 585 -1.81 24.05 -9.21
CA ALA A 585 -0.56 23.92 -9.91
C ALA A 585 -0.79 23.84 -11.43
N ALA A 586 0.12 24.44 -12.20
CA ALA A 586 0.19 24.31 -13.65
C ALA A 586 1.52 23.67 -14.03
N LEU A 587 1.49 22.84 -15.05
CA LEU A 587 2.72 22.35 -15.69
C LEU A 587 3.18 23.43 -16.69
N GLU A 588 4.41 23.89 -16.55
CA GLU A 588 5.01 24.79 -17.54
C GLU A 588 5.04 24.08 -18.91
N ARG A 589 4.77 24.84 -19.97
CA ARG A 589 4.88 24.33 -21.35
C ARG A 589 6.37 24.15 -21.66
N THR A 590 6.87 22.94 -21.52
CA THR A 590 8.23 22.54 -21.94
C THR A 590 8.28 22.25 -23.43
#